data_bb9bf98f212422cdc07d4b9a6cdf6618
#
_entry.id   bb9bf98f212422cdc07d4b9a6cdf6618
#
_cell.length_a   1.000
_cell.length_b   1.000
_cell.length_c   1.000
_cell.angle_alpha   90.00
_cell.angle_beta   90.00
_cell.angle_gamma   90.00
#
_symmetry.space_group_name_H-M   'P 1'
#
loop_
_entity.id
_entity.type
_entity.pdbx_description
1 polymer ?
#
loop_
_entity_poly.entity_id
_entity_poly.type
_entity_poly.pdbx_seq_one_letter_code
_entity_poly.pdbx_strand_id
1 'polypeptide(L)'
;MGSDHQLQLSNPAQWNARLDGLPPRKTGQEGVIPAFFFRRDTDRFMFNNIGVDGIVDPGIVFRSESTASRGLETVGGSLHNFLKDFGPALIKKYQPKGIVVFSAHWESPSKEIKVTDYGNDQPLLYDYYGFPPKFYEARWHSNGSSELTDRVLACLKQAGMEASRTTRDEPRGRDGLVGPAPGLDHGVFIPFMLMFPEGKEEAFPIPVVQVSMDGTLDPKRNIQLGQAVASLRHQGILILSGGLTIHTFENFQEWKFDSSSEEVKHFEREIINASMEESTSERFRKMIDLKRLKGFRKAHPREDHFIPIYIAAGAGSDQGSTTIISDIHGCKTIAFGVV
;
A
#
# COMPACT_ATOMS: atom_id res chain seq x y z
N MET A 1 -19.62 14.28 -26.08
CA MET A 1 -20.11 14.73 -24.75
C MET A 1 -20.01 13.53 -23.83
N GLY A 2 -18.83 13.27 -23.28
CA GLY A 2 -18.60 12.24 -22.27
C GLY A 2 -18.98 12.83 -20.92
N SER A 3 -19.91 12.20 -20.23
CA SER A 3 -20.32 12.57 -18.89
C SER A 3 -19.12 12.40 -17.95
N ASP A 4 -18.65 13.51 -17.38
CA ASP A 4 -17.72 13.56 -16.25
C ASP A 4 -18.39 12.93 -15.00
N HIS A 5 -18.57 11.61 -15.02
CA HIS A 5 -18.88 10.88 -13.81
C HIS A 5 -17.56 10.61 -13.06
N GLN A 6 -17.11 11.63 -12.34
CA GLN A 6 -16.12 11.47 -11.30
C GLN A 6 -16.69 10.45 -10.30
N LEU A 7 -16.04 9.28 -10.21
CA LEU A 7 -16.41 8.26 -9.22
C LEU A 7 -16.20 8.87 -7.84
N GLN A 8 -17.28 9.24 -7.17
CA GLN A 8 -17.23 9.76 -5.79
C GLN A 8 -17.23 8.61 -4.80
N LEU A 9 -16.13 7.84 -4.73
CA LEU A 9 -15.95 6.73 -3.80
C LEU A 9 -15.14 7.16 -2.56
N SER A 10 -15.52 8.29 -1.97
CA SER A 10 -14.76 8.94 -0.89
C SER A 10 -15.47 8.94 0.47
N ASN A 11 -16.63 8.31 0.60
CA ASN A 11 -17.37 8.22 1.85
C ASN A 11 -17.75 6.76 2.21
N PRO A 12 -18.09 6.48 3.50
CA PRO A 12 -18.39 5.13 3.98
C PRO A 12 -19.45 4.36 3.20
N ALA A 13 -20.53 4.99 2.80
CA ALA A 13 -21.60 4.32 2.06
C ALA A 13 -21.11 3.84 0.69
N GLN A 14 -20.27 4.61 0.04
CA GLN A 14 -19.76 4.32 -1.30
C GLN A 14 -18.73 3.19 -1.30
N TRP A 15 -17.69 3.25 -0.44
CA TRP A 15 -16.67 2.20 -0.41
C TRP A 15 -17.20 0.90 0.20
N ASN A 16 -18.10 0.95 1.19
CA ASN A 16 -18.71 -0.24 1.76
C ASN A 16 -19.57 -0.97 0.72
N ALA A 17 -20.35 -0.25 -0.09
CA ALA A 17 -21.07 -0.85 -1.21
C ALA A 17 -20.13 -1.56 -2.22
N ARG A 18 -18.93 -1.01 -2.46
CA ARG A 18 -17.92 -1.66 -3.31
C ARG A 18 -17.29 -2.88 -2.65
N LEU A 19 -16.96 -2.80 -1.36
CA LEU A 19 -16.45 -3.93 -0.59
C LEU A 19 -17.46 -5.08 -0.52
N ASP A 20 -18.73 -4.76 -0.28
CA ASP A 20 -19.81 -5.74 -0.25
C ASP A 20 -20.04 -6.39 -1.63
N GLY A 21 -19.91 -5.62 -2.69
CA GLY A 21 -20.03 -6.09 -4.07
C GLY A 21 -18.86 -6.95 -4.57
N LEU A 22 -17.73 -7.00 -3.85
CA LEU A 22 -16.66 -7.93 -4.20
C LEU A 22 -17.15 -9.37 -4.00
N PRO A 23 -16.87 -10.31 -4.93
CA PRO A 23 -17.26 -11.69 -4.79
C PRO A 23 -16.58 -12.33 -3.57
N PRO A 24 -17.32 -13.12 -2.76
CA PRO A 24 -16.74 -13.86 -1.67
C PRO A 24 -15.86 -15.01 -2.20
N ARG A 25 -14.87 -15.41 -1.40
CA ARG A 25 -14.16 -16.67 -1.67
C ARG A 25 -15.13 -17.84 -1.61
N LYS A 26 -15.22 -18.65 -2.67
CA LYS A 26 -16.09 -19.83 -2.70
C LYS A 26 -15.59 -20.87 -1.70
N THR A 27 -16.42 -21.24 -0.73
CA THR A 27 -16.14 -22.32 0.23
C THR A 27 -15.94 -23.65 -0.51
N GLY A 28 -14.86 -24.34 -0.22
CA GLY A 28 -14.57 -25.67 -0.80
C GLY A 28 -13.87 -25.68 -2.16
N GLN A 29 -13.71 -24.54 -2.81
CA GLN A 29 -12.79 -24.35 -3.92
C GLN A 29 -11.65 -23.43 -3.48
N GLU A 30 -10.47 -23.61 -4.06
CA GLU A 30 -9.38 -22.65 -3.93
C GLU A 30 -9.82 -21.34 -4.60
N GLY A 31 -10.59 -20.54 -3.86
CA GLY A 31 -11.12 -19.27 -4.36
C GLY A 31 -10.02 -18.24 -4.40
N VAL A 32 -9.93 -17.51 -5.50
CA VAL A 32 -8.92 -16.49 -5.72
C VAL A 32 -9.24 -15.25 -4.91
N ILE A 33 -8.25 -14.75 -4.17
CA ILE A 33 -8.35 -13.46 -3.47
C ILE A 33 -7.82 -12.37 -4.41
N PRO A 34 -8.56 -11.25 -4.66
CA PRO A 34 -8.02 -10.14 -5.41
C PRO A 34 -6.73 -9.59 -4.80
N ALA A 35 -5.82 -9.09 -5.62
CA ALA A 35 -4.67 -8.33 -5.14
C ALA A 35 -5.08 -6.87 -4.96
N PHE A 36 -4.68 -6.25 -3.85
CA PHE A 36 -5.08 -4.89 -3.52
C PHE A 36 -3.88 -3.94 -3.53
N PHE A 37 -3.99 -2.87 -4.29
CA PHE A 37 -3.26 -1.64 -4.04
C PHE A 37 -4.08 -0.82 -3.06
N PHE A 38 -3.47 -0.37 -1.97
CA PHE A 38 -4.13 0.43 -0.96
C PHE A 38 -3.21 1.53 -0.46
N ARG A 39 -3.81 2.58 0.08
CA ARG A 39 -3.05 3.66 0.68
C ARG A 39 -2.37 3.20 1.95
N ARG A 40 -1.13 3.58 2.01
CA ARG A 40 -0.31 3.66 3.16
C ARG A 40 -0.14 5.14 3.54
N ASP A 41 -0.76 5.63 4.59
CA ASP A 41 -0.47 6.97 5.10
C ASP A 41 0.01 6.92 6.54
N THR A 42 1.28 7.18 6.69
CA THR A 42 1.91 7.28 8.00
C THR A 42 2.23 8.71 8.35
N ASP A 43 2.68 9.49 7.40
CA ASP A 43 3.15 10.84 7.65
C ASP A 43 1.96 11.74 8.07
N ARG A 44 0.83 11.63 7.35
CA ARG A 44 -0.38 12.40 7.67
C ARG A 44 -1.16 11.88 8.88
N PHE A 45 -1.21 10.55 9.05
CA PHE A 45 -1.83 9.92 10.21
C PHE A 45 -1.11 10.32 11.50
N MET A 46 0.20 10.36 11.46
CA MET A 46 1.04 10.75 12.59
C MET A 46 0.82 12.21 12.97
N PHE A 47 0.70 13.13 12.02
CA PHE A 47 0.45 14.55 12.30
C PHE A 47 -0.93 14.85 12.92
N ASN A 48 -1.96 14.06 12.58
CA ASN A 48 -3.35 14.40 12.93
C ASN A 48 -3.93 13.66 14.13
N ASN A 49 -3.40 12.48 14.46
CA ASN A 49 -4.01 11.65 15.52
C ASN A 49 -3.48 11.92 16.93
N ILE A 50 -2.48 12.76 17.08
CA ILE A 50 -1.78 12.93 18.35
C ILE A 50 -1.83 14.37 18.85
N GLY A 51 -2.68 15.23 18.29
CA GLY A 51 -2.96 16.56 18.86
C GLY A 51 -1.69 17.33 19.23
N VAL A 52 -0.76 17.52 18.30
CA VAL A 52 0.43 18.32 18.50
C VAL A 52 0.35 19.54 17.62
N ASP A 53 -0.03 20.64 18.20
CA ASP A 53 0.25 21.95 17.66
C ASP A 53 1.79 22.13 17.66
N GLY A 54 2.36 22.12 16.46
CA GLY A 54 3.72 22.52 16.19
C GLY A 54 4.82 21.55 16.63
N ILE A 55 5.26 20.66 15.74
CA ILE A 55 6.65 20.18 15.74
C ILE A 55 7.12 19.89 14.32
N VAL A 56 8.30 20.27 14.07
CA VAL A 56 9.03 20.58 12.86
C VAL A 56 10.06 19.50 12.58
N ASP A 57 10.15 19.07 11.32
CA ASP A 57 11.40 18.57 10.74
C ASP A 57 12.46 19.69 10.89
N PRO A 58 13.71 19.41 11.35
CA PRO A 58 14.75 20.44 11.49
C PRO A 58 15.08 21.19 10.19
N GLY A 59 14.52 20.77 9.05
CA GLY A 59 14.66 21.45 7.75
C GLY A 59 13.44 22.24 7.29
N ILE A 60 12.26 22.13 7.95
CA ILE A 60 11.04 22.83 7.54
C ILE A 60 10.37 23.49 8.74
N VAL A 61 10.58 24.79 8.88
CA VAL A 61 9.92 25.63 9.89
C VAL A 61 8.48 25.87 9.47
N PHE A 62 7.51 25.17 10.08
CA PHE A 62 6.11 25.55 9.98
C PHE A 62 5.82 26.72 10.93
N ARG A 63 5.64 27.93 10.39
CA ARG A 63 5.02 29.00 11.14
C ARG A 63 3.55 28.64 11.37
N SER A 64 3.14 28.56 12.62
CA SER A 64 1.76 28.48 13.02
C SER A 64 1.06 29.80 12.69
N GLU A 65 0.40 29.88 11.55
CA GLU A 65 -0.62 30.90 11.35
C GLU A 65 -1.99 30.26 11.61
N SER A 66 -2.66 30.82 12.60
CA SER A 66 -3.88 30.35 13.25
C SER A 66 -5.16 30.40 12.41
N THR A 67 -5.10 30.20 11.10
CA THR A 67 -6.28 30.22 10.22
C THR A 67 -6.34 29.11 9.16
N ALA A 68 -5.42 28.16 9.13
CA ALA A 68 -5.37 27.11 8.11
C ALA A 68 -5.88 25.73 8.59
N SER A 69 -6.53 25.60 9.73
CA SER A 69 -6.93 24.32 10.34
C SER A 69 -8.19 23.66 9.76
N ARG A 70 -8.72 24.15 8.63
CA ARG A 70 -9.85 23.50 7.96
C ARG A 70 -9.39 22.72 6.74
N GLY A 71 -9.03 21.43 6.93
CA GLY A 71 -8.81 20.54 5.79
C GLY A 71 -7.69 19.51 5.91
N LEU A 72 -7.07 19.37 7.07
CA LEU A 72 -6.24 18.20 7.37
C LEU A 72 -7.16 17.11 7.94
N GLU A 73 -7.10 15.90 7.40
CA GLU A 73 -7.90 14.79 7.90
C GLU A 73 -7.43 14.43 9.31
N THR A 74 -8.29 14.70 10.27
CA THR A 74 -8.11 14.34 11.69
C THR A 74 -8.51 12.88 11.93
N VAL A 75 -8.31 12.38 13.15
CA VAL A 75 -8.96 11.16 13.65
C VAL A 75 -10.43 11.19 13.25
N GLY A 76 -10.88 10.19 12.44
CA GLY A 76 -12.22 10.18 11.86
C GLY A 76 -12.32 10.76 10.45
N GLY A 77 -11.21 11.17 9.81
CA GLY A 77 -11.18 11.54 8.38
C GLY A 77 -11.46 10.35 7.44
N SER A 78 -11.76 10.64 6.17
CA SER A 78 -12.21 9.63 5.20
C SER A 78 -11.28 8.42 5.12
N LEU A 79 -9.95 8.64 5.09
CA LEU A 79 -9.01 7.54 4.99
C LEU A 79 -8.94 6.69 6.27
N HIS A 80 -8.92 7.32 7.44
CA HIS A 80 -8.92 6.61 8.72
C HIS A 80 -10.15 5.69 8.81
N ASN A 81 -11.32 6.22 8.49
CA ASN A 81 -12.57 5.45 8.48
C ASN A 81 -12.53 4.34 7.42
N PHE A 82 -12.00 4.66 6.23
CA PHE A 82 -11.84 3.65 5.17
C PHE A 82 -10.98 2.47 5.62
N LEU A 83 -9.81 2.69 6.19
CA LEU A 83 -8.92 1.60 6.63
C LEU A 83 -9.57 0.74 7.74
N LYS A 84 -10.33 1.36 8.65
CA LYS A 84 -11.09 0.64 9.70
C LYS A 84 -12.22 -0.23 9.13
N ASP A 85 -12.81 0.14 8.01
CA ASP A 85 -13.80 -0.66 7.31
C ASP A 85 -13.12 -1.72 6.42
N PHE A 86 -12.06 -1.34 5.73
CA PHE A 86 -11.39 -2.14 4.71
C PHE A 86 -10.77 -3.42 5.27
N GLY A 87 -9.98 -3.33 6.33
CA GLY A 87 -9.31 -4.50 6.92
C GLY A 87 -10.29 -5.59 7.37
N PRO A 88 -11.25 -5.29 8.25
CA PRO A 88 -12.25 -6.27 8.69
C PRO A 88 -13.07 -6.85 7.54
N ALA A 89 -13.42 -6.04 6.53
CA ALA A 89 -14.13 -6.51 5.35
C ALA A 89 -13.34 -7.56 4.58
N LEU A 90 -12.02 -7.37 4.40
CA LEU A 90 -11.14 -8.34 3.75
C LEU A 90 -11.08 -9.65 4.52
N ILE A 91 -10.86 -9.59 5.84
CA ILE A 91 -10.77 -10.78 6.69
C ILE A 91 -12.08 -11.55 6.66
N LYS A 92 -13.20 -10.86 6.89
CA LYS A 92 -14.53 -11.47 6.88
C LYS A 92 -14.85 -12.15 5.54
N LYS A 93 -14.54 -11.49 4.43
CA LYS A 93 -14.89 -11.95 3.09
C LYS A 93 -14.01 -13.07 2.59
N TYR A 94 -12.70 -12.96 2.79
CA TYR A 94 -11.73 -13.85 2.16
C TYR A 94 -11.12 -14.87 3.10
N GLN A 95 -11.20 -14.69 4.41
CA GLN A 95 -10.62 -15.58 5.43
C GLN A 95 -9.21 -16.04 5.03
N PRO A 96 -8.27 -15.09 4.81
CA PRO A 96 -6.97 -15.43 4.26
C PRO A 96 -6.17 -16.30 5.22
N LYS A 97 -5.39 -17.22 4.66
CA LYS A 97 -4.47 -18.10 5.40
C LYS A 97 -3.15 -17.42 5.73
N GLY A 98 -2.87 -16.29 5.10
CA GLY A 98 -1.66 -15.48 5.27
C GLY A 98 -1.77 -14.19 4.46
N ILE A 99 -0.93 -13.23 4.80
CA ILE A 99 -0.82 -11.94 4.11
C ILE A 99 0.61 -11.79 3.59
N VAL A 100 0.74 -11.53 2.30
CA VAL A 100 1.98 -11.04 1.67
C VAL A 100 1.80 -9.55 1.42
N VAL A 101 2.69 -8.74 1.99
CA VAL A 101 2.61 -7.29 1.90
C VAL A 101 3.86 -6.67 1.28
N PHE A 102 3.66 -5.77 0.33
CA PHE A 102 4.69 -4.91 -0.25
C PHE A 102 4.53 -3.50 0.29
N SER A 103 5.64 -2.84 0.58
CA SER A 103 5.66 -1.47 1.10
C SER A 103 6.58 -0.60 0.27
N ALA A 104 6.13 0.63 -0.02
CA ALA A 104 6.94 1.64 -0.67
C ALA A 104 8.24 2.01 0.08
N HIS A 105 8.38 1.62 1.35
CA HIS A 105 9.57 1.87 2.16
C HIS A 105 10.58 0.72 2.15
N TRP A 106 10.31 -0.34 1.43
CA TRP A 106 11.30 -1.41 1.30
C TRP A 106 11.65 -1.69 -0.15
N GLU A 107 12.63 -0.97 -0.62
CA GLU A 107 13.29 -1.23 -1.89
C GLU A 107 14.42 -2.22 -1.65
N SER A 108 14.58 -3.19 -2.51
CA SER A 108 15.78 -4.01 -2.46
C SER A 108 17.00 -3.17 -2.87
N PRO A 109 18.15 -3.33 -2.24
CA PRO A 109 19.37 -2.59 -2.59
C PRO A 109 19.94 -3.01 -3.97
N SER A 110 19.43 -4.08 -4.52
CA SER A 110 19.82 -4.67 -5.80
C SER A 110 18.60 -5.20 -6.54
N LYS A 111 18.80 -6.01 -7.56
CA LYS A 111 17.71 -6.74 -8.24
C LYS A 111 17.23 -7.97 -7.47
N GLU A 112 17.90 -8.34 -6.39
CA GLU A 112 17.52 -9.45 -5.51
C GLU A 112 16.35 -9.04 -4.62
N ILE A 113 15.25 -9.75 -4.69
CA ILE A 113 14.07 -9.48 -3.87
C ILE A 113 14.29 -10.06 -2.47
N LYS A 114 13.98 -9.28 -1.46
CA LYS A 114 14.08 -9.68 -0.05
C LYS A 114 12.71 -10.04 0.52
N VAL A 115 12.67 -11.12 1.29
CA VAL A 115 11.44 -11.66 1.89
C VAL A 115 11.66 -11.87 3.39
N THR A 116 10.82 -11.28 4.24
CA THR A 116 10.98 -11.42 5.71
C THR A 116 10.74 -12.84 6.19
N ASP A 117 11.58 -13.28 7.13
CA ASP A 117 11.40 -14.49 7.92
C ASP A 117 11.75 -14.20 9.40
N TYR A 118 10.87 -13.44 10.05
CA TYR A 118 11.12 -12.97 11.42
C TYR A 118 10.55 -13.89 12.50
N GLY A 119 9.84 -14.96 12.13
CA GLY A 119 9.21 -15.86 13.09
C GLY A 119 8.07 -15.18 13.87
N ASN A 120 7.86 -15.63 15.10
CA ASN A 120 6.81 -15.10 15.98
C ASN A 120 7.21 -13.73 16.55
N ASP A 121 6.22 -12.90 16.88
CA ASP A 121 6.38 -11.56 17.45
C ASP A 121 7.38 -10.73 16.63
N GLN A 122 6.98 -10.43 15.40
CA GLN A 122 7.84 -9.75 14.44
C GLN A 122 8.26 -8.36 14.92
N PRO A 123 9.55 -7.98 14.79
CA PRO A 123 10.00 -6.65 15.16
C PRO A 123 9.35 -5.59 14.25
N LEU A 124 9.22 -4.38 14.77
CA LEU A 124 8.78 -3.21 14.02
C LEU A 124 9.97 -2.30 13.71
N LEU A 125 10.06 -1.83 12.49
CA LEU A 125 11.06 -0.87 12.06
C LEU A 125 10.43 0.53 12.01
N TYR A 126 10.83 1.38 12.94
CA TYR A 126 10.41 2.78 13.00
C TYR A 126 11.32 3.62 12.08
N ASP A 127 11.10 3.48 10.77
CA ASP A 127 11.90 4.08 9.70
C ASP A 127 11.50 5.53 9.38
N TYR A 128 11.09 6.28 10.40
CA TYR A 128 10.78 7.70 10.35
C TYR A 128 11.60 8.45 11.40
N TYR A 129 11.82 9.74 11.15
CA TYR A 129 12.76 10.55 11.95
C TYR A 129 12.15 11.88 12.34
N GLY A 130 12.58 12.42 13.49
CA GLY A 130 12.16 13.75 13.94
C GLY A 130 10.76 13.83 14.52
N PHE A 131 10.08 12.70 14.72
CA PHE A 131 8.76 12.67 15.34
C PHE A 131 8.83 12.67 16.86
N PRO A 132 7.76 13.15 17.56
CA PRO A 132 7.67 13.07 19.01
C PRO A 132 7.82 11.65 19.55
N PRO A 133 8.40 11.46 20.75
CA PRO A 133 8.69 10.14 21.33
C PRO A 133 7.49 9.18 21.32
N LYS A 134 6.28 9.67 21.54
CA LYS A 134 5.04 8.88 21.55
C LYS A 134 4.77 8.13 20.24
N PHE A 135 5.33 8.57 19.09
CA PHE A 135 5.18 7.84 17.82
C PHE A 135 6.00 6.55 17.78
N TYR A 136 7.09 6.51 18.55
CA TYR A 136 7.92 5.34 18.71
C TYR A 136 7.37 4.35 19.75
N GLU A 137 6.25 4.71 20.40
CA GLU A 137 5.51 3.84 21.32
C GLU A 137 4.43 3.00 20.62
N ALA A 138 4.15 3.28 19.35
CA ALA A 138 3.20 2.49 18.57
C ALA A 138 3.57 1.00 18.61
N ARG A 139 2.61 0.12 18.85
CA ARG A 139 2.81 -1.33 18.89
C ARG A 139 1.76 -2.02 18.03
N TRP A 140 2.22 -3.01 17.32
CA TRP A 140 1.36 -3.92 16.56
C TRP A 140 2.06 -5.28 16.50
N HIS A 141 1.44 -6.29 17.10
CA HIS A 141 2.01 -7.62 17.23
C HIS A 141 1.54 -8.50 16.08
N SER A 142 2.46 -9.23 15.49
CA SER A 142 2.16 -10.19 14.42
C SER A 142 3.17 -11.32 14.39
N ASN A 143 2.77 -12.42 13.79
CA ASN A 143 3.67 -13.53 13.51
C ASN A 143 4.00 -13.58 12.02
N GLY A 144 5.24 -13.94 11.71
CA GLY A 144 5.66 -14.38 10.40
C GLY A 144 5.33 -15.86 10.18
N SER A 145 5.68 -16.36 9.00
CA SER A 145 5.56 -17.78 8.68
C SER A 145 6.68 -18.18 7.72
N SER A 146 7.62 -18.98 8.20
CA SER A 146 8.69 -19.51 7.34
C SER A 146 8.12 -20.34 6.18
N GLU A 147 7.00 -21.04 6.38
CA GLU A 147 6.30 -21.75 5.30
C GLU A 147 5.79 -20.79 4.22
N LEU A 148 5.18 -19.66 4.62
CA LEU A 148 4.72 -18.66 3.66
C LEU A 148 5.92 -17.98 2.97
N THR A 149 6.99 -17.69 3.70
CA THR A 149 8.25 -17.18 3.14
C THR A 149 8.81 -18.13 2.09
N ASP A 150 8.84 -19.44 2.37
CA ASP A 150 9.28 -20.47 1.41
C ASP A 150 8.43 -20.48 0.14
N ARG A 151 7.11 -20.37 0.27
CA ARG A 151 6.19 -20.29 -0.88
C ARG A 151 6.46 -19.05 -1.73
N VAL A 152 6.67 -17.88 -1.11
CA VAL A 152 7.02 -16.65 -1.82
C VAL A 152 8.34 -16.82 -2.58
N LEU A 153 9.38 -17.33 -1.90
CA LEU A 153 10.70 -17.57 -2.51
C LEU A 153 10.61 -18.56 -3.67
N ALA A 154 9.80 -19.63 -3.53
CA ALA A 154 9.58 -20.60 -4.62
C ALA A 154 8.92 -19.94 -5.83
N CYS A 155 7.91 -19.10 -5.63
CA CYS A 155 7.26 -18.34 -6.70
C CYS A 155 8.24 -17.41 -7.44
N LEU A 156 9.05 -16.67 -6.69
CA LEU A 156 10.06 -15.75 -7.24
C LEU A 156 11.11 -16.51 -8.05
N LYS A 157 11.61 -17.61 -7.49
CA LYS A 157 12.58 -18.50 -8.18
C LYS A 157 12.00 -19.10 -9.47
N GLN A 158 10.74 -19.53 -9.44
CA GLN A 158 10.05 -20.07 -10.63
C GLN A 158 9.91 -18.99 -11.73
N ALA A 159 9.74 -17.74 -11.35
CA ALA A 159 9.71 -16.60 -12.27
C ALA A 159 11.12 -16.13 -12.72
N GLY A 160 12.18 -16.81 -12.32
CA GLY A 160 13.56 -16.45 -12.66
C GLY A 160 14.07 -15.19 -11.92
N MET A 161 13.47 -14.84 -10.79
CA MET A 161 13.90 -13.72 -9.95
C MET A 161 14.86 -14.22 -8.87
N GLU A 162 15.95 -13.48 -8.67
CA GLU A 162 16.82 -13.68 -7.50
C GLU A 162 16.09 -13.20 -6.24
N ALA A 163 16.05 -14.03 -5.22
CA ALA A 163 15.39 -13.68 -3.97
C ALA A 163 16.04 -14.43 -2.79
N SER A 164 16.07 -13.76 -1.63
CA SER A 164 16.55 -14.34 -0.39
C SER A 164 15.70 -13.92 0.82
N ARG A 165 15.90 -14.65 1.92
CA ARG A 165 15.29 -14.33 3.21
C ARG A 165 16.00 -13.13 3.83
N THR A 166 15.24 -12.37 4.61
CA THR A 166 15.75 -11.40 5.58
C THR A 166 15.31 -11.81 6.97
N THR A 167 16.29 -12.07 7.83
CA THR A 167 16.08 -12.53 9.20
C THR A 167 16.20 -11.40 10.22
N ARG A 168 15.99 -11.72 11.51
CA ARG A 168 16.18 -10.77 12.61
C ARG A 168 17.61 -10.26 12.77
N ASP A 169 18.58 -11.01 12.22
CA ASP A 169 20.00 -10.66 12.30
C ASP A 169 20.42 -9.69 11.18
N GLU A 170 19.54 -9.43 10.23
CA GLU A 170 19.80 -8.54 9.11
C GLU A 170 19.05 -7.21 9.30
N PRO A 171 19.75 -6.16 9.77
CA PRO A 171 19.15 -4.83 9.83
C PRO A 171 18.83 -4.33 8.42
N ARG A 172 17.70 -3.70 8.28
CA ARG A 172 17.29 -3.06 7.04
C ARG A 172 16.93 -1.60 7.28
N GLY A 173 17.11 -0.79 6.28
CA GLY A 173 16.76 0.62 6.32
C GLY A 173 15.66 0.95 5.33
N ARG A 174 15.32 2.21 5.35
CA ARG A 174 14.45 2.82 4.38
C ARG A 174 15.10 2.84 3.00
N ASP A 175 14.30 2.71 1.96
CA ASP A 175 14.70 2.95 0.57
C ASP A 175 15.94 2.15 0.13
N GLY A 176 16.04 0.89 0.54
CA GLY A 176 17.15 0.00 0.21
C GLY A 176 18.46 0.27 0.98
N LEU A 177 18.47 1.23 1.89
CA LEU A 177 19.64 1.53 2.71
C LEU A 177 19.78 0.52 3.86
N VAL A 178 21.01 0.34 4.33
CA VAL A 178 21.26 -0.43 5.57
C VAL A 178 20.75 0.40 6.73
N GLY A 179 19.77 -0.11 7.42
CA GLY A 179 19.12 0.55 8.54
C GLY A 179 19.58 0.08 9.89
N PRO A 180 19.01 0.67 10.95
CA PRO A 180 19.43 0.41 12.32
C PRO A 180 18.92 -0.92 12.88
N ALA A 181 17.87 -1.51 12.31
CA ALA A 181 17.19 -2.67 12.88
C ALA A 181 16.45 -3.50 11.83
N PRO A 182 16.19 -4.78 12.10
CA PRO A 182 15.20 -5.56 11.36
C PRO A 182 13.78 -5.10 11.71
N GLY A 183 12.79 -5.43 10.90
CA GLY A 183 11.40 -5.25 11.27
C GLY A 183 10.46 -4.97 10.09
N LEU A 184 9.17 -5.05 10.34
CA LEU A 184 8.14 -4.55 9.44
C LEU A 184 8.19 -3.02 9.49
N ASP A 185 8.31 -2.35 8.35
CA ASP A 185 8.38 -0.89 8.31
C ASP A 185 7.03 -0.24 8.64
N HIS A 186 7.08 1.07 8.94
CA HIS A 186 5.88 1.80 9.34
C HIS A 186 4.80 1.82 8.26
N GLY A 187 5.14 1.61 7.00
CA GLY A 187 4.17 1.47 5.93
C GLY A 187 3.38 0.18 5.96
N VAL A 188 3.81 -0.77 6.76
CA VAL A 188 3.04 -1.97 7.07
C VAL A 188 2.32 -1.79 8.40
N PHE A 189 3.06 -1.58 9.52
CA PHE A 189 2.43 -1.68 10.83
C PHE A 189 1.46 -0.54 11.14
N ILE A 190 1.67 0.68 10.68
CA ILE A 190 0.73 1.79 10.97
C ILE A 190 -0.64 1.58 10.31
N PRO A 191 -0.76 1.33 8.98
CA PRO A 191 -2.07 1.03 8.42
C PRO A 191 -2.69 -0.25 9.00
N PHE A 192 -1.87 -1.25 9.34
CA PHE A 192 -2.36 -2.49 9.93
C PHE A 192 -2.92 -2.30 11.35
N MET A 193 -2.42 -1.35 12.12
CA MET A 193 -3.04 -0.94 13.40
C MET A 193 -4.47 -0.43 13.25
N LEU A 194 -4.86 0.06 12.09
CA LEU A 194 -6.23 0.48 11.77
C LEU A 194 -7.05 -0.65 11.14
N MET A 195 -6.44 -1.35 10.19
CA MET A 195 -7.08 -2.43 9.46
C MET A 195 -7.30 -3.67 10.33
N PHE A 196 -6.38 -3.95 11.24
CA PHE A 196 -6.33 -5.16 12.06
C PHE A 196 -6.01 -4.78 13.52
N PRO A 197 -7.00 -4.17 14.20
CA PRO A 197 -6.78 -3.60 15.55
C PRO A 197 -6.47 -4.67 16.62
N GLU A 198 -6.75 -5.94 16.36
CA GLU A 198 -6.43 -7.07 17.24
C GLU A 198 -4.93 -7.12 17.54
N GLY A 199 -4.09 -6.80 16.57
CA GLY A 199 -2.63 -6.75 16.73
C GLY A 199 -2.11 -5.72 17.72
N LYS A 200 -2.94 -4.86 18.31
CA LYS A 200 -2.54 -3.91 19.35
C LYS A 200 -2.39 -4.56 20.72
N GLU A 201 -3.22 -5.53 21.02
CA GLU A 201 -3.27 -6.19 22.33
C GLU A 201 -2.62 -7.57 22.29
N GLU A 202 -2.87 -8.33 21.24
CA GLU A 202 -2.38 -9.68 21.02
C GLU A 202 -1.78 -9.81 19.62
N ALA A 203 -1.05 -10.90 19.37
CA ALA A 203 -0.53 -11.15 18.03
C ALA A 203 -1.68 -11.38 17.03
N PHE A 204 -1.69 -10.58 15.97
CA PHE A 204 -2.66 -10.75 14.88
C PHE A 204 -2.63 -12.20 14.36
N PRO A 205 -3.78 -12.88 14.27
CA PRO A 205 -3.82 -14.33 14.12
C PRO A 205 -3.38 -14.83 12.73
N ILE A 206 -3.39 -13.95 11.72
CA ILE A 206 -3.01 -14.31 10.35
C ILE A 206 -1.55 -13.95 10.13
N PRO A 207 -0.69 -14.91 9.69
CA PRO A 207 0.72 -14.65 9.50
C PRO A 207 0.95 -13.61 8.38
N VAL A 208 1.93 -12.74 8.61
CA VAL A 208 2.31 -11.66 7.70
C VAL A 208 3.75 -11.84 7.23
N VAL A 209 3.97 -11.78 5.93
CA VAL A 209 5.30 -11.77 5.31
C VAL A 209 5.42 -10.52 4.47
N GLN A 210 6.43 -9.71 4.75
CA GLN A 210 6.73 -8.53 3.95
C GLN A 210 7.76 -8.87 2.87
N VAL A 211 7.56 -8.31 1.67
CA VAL A 211 8.43 -8.50 0.51
C VAL A 211 8.90 -7.14 0.02
N SER A 212 10.17 -7.01 -0.32
CA SER A 212 10.70 -5.78 -0.89
C SER A 212 10.17 -5.55 -2.31
N MET A 213 10.10 -4.29 -2.71
CA MET A 213 9.98 -3.92 -4.13
C MET A 213 11.32 -4.19 -4.85
N ASP A 214 11.28 -4.29 -6.19
CA ASP A 214 12.49 -4.18 -7.01
C ASP A 214 13.00 -2.74 -6.93
N GLY A 215 14.18 -2.56 -6.35
CA GLY A 215 14.76 -1.25 -6.04
C GLY A 215 15.22 -0.45 -7.27
N THR A 216 15.12 -1.01 -8.49
CA THR A 216 15.32 -0.22 -9.70
C THR A 216 14.17 0.74 -9.95
N LEU A 217 13.04 0.57 -9.26
CA LEU A 217 11.79 1.31 -9.45
C LEU A 217 11.27 1.26 -10.90
N ASP A 218 11.67 0.23 -11.65
CA ASP A 218 11.17 0.00 -13.00
C ASP A 218 9.75 -0.58 -12.93
N PRO A 219 8.76 0.05 -13.56
CA PRO A 219 7.38 -0.45 -13.56
C PRO A 219 7.25 -1.87 -14.09
N LYS A 220 7.98 -2.23 -15.16
CA LYS A 220 7.88 -3.56 -15.78
C LYS A 220 8.39 -4.64 -14.84
N ARG A 221 9.52 -4.39 -14.17
CA ARG A 221 10.06 -5.34 -13.20
C ARG A 221 9.15 -5.52 -11.99
N ASN A 222 8.53 -4.44 -11.51
CA ASN A 222 7.58 -4.51 -10.41
C ASN A 222 6.23 -5.13 -10.81
N ILE A 223 5.78 -5.00 -12.07
CA ILE A 223 4.69 -5.81 -12.63
C ILE A 223 5.06 -7.31 -12.63
N GLN A 224 6.26 -7.64 -13.11
CA GLN A 224 6.76 -9.03 -13.11
C GLN A 224 6.86 -9.61 -11.70
N LEU A 225 7.30 -8.80 -10.72
CA LEU A 225 7.31 -9.18 -9.31
C LEU A 225 5.90 -9.53 -8.82
N GLY A 226 4.90 -8.71 -9.14
CA GLY A 226 3.50 -9.02 -8.86
C GLY A 226 3.03 -10.29 -9.53
N GLN A 227 3.33 -10.47 -10.82
CA GLN A 227 2.99 -11.69 -11.58
C GLN A 227 3.61 -12.95 -10.97
N ALA A 228 4.85 -12.86 -10.48
CA ALA A 228 5.55 -13.98 -9.84
C ALA A 228 4.79 -14.53 -8.63
N VAL A 229 4.15 -13.65 -7.84
CA VAL A 229 3.42 -14.06 -6.63
C VAL A 229 1.91 -14.26 -6.86
N ALA A 230 1.41 -14.08 -8.09
CA ALA A 230 -0.02 -14.15 -8.40
C ALA A 230 -0.66 -15.48 -7.99
N SER A 231 0.05 -16.60 -8.16
CA SER A 231 -0.44 -17.94 -7.80
C SER A 231 -0.77 -18.12 -6.32
N LEU A 232 -0.18 -17.32 -5.43
CA LEU A 232 -0.47 -17.36 -4.00
C LEU A 232 -1.92 -16.98 -3.69
N ARG A 233 -2.54 -16.15 -4.52
CA ARG A 233 -3.95 -15.74 -4.39
C ARG A 233 -4.90 -16.94 -4.45
N HIS A 234 -4.59 -17.92 -5.29
CA HIS A 234 -5.35 -19.18 -5.42
C HIS A 234 -5.20 -20.07 -4.19
N GLN A 235 -4.12 -19.90 -3.44
CA GLN A 235 -3.84 -20.66 -2.21
C GLN A 235 -4.48 -20.02 -0.96
N GLY A 236 -5.23 -18.92 -1.15
CA GLY A 236 -5.87 -18.18 -0.07
C GLY A 236 -4.94 -17.22 0.64
N ILE A 237 -3.89 -16.75 -0.02
CA ILE A 237 -3.00 -15.71 0.48
C ILE A 237 -3.49 -14.36 -0.03
N LEU A 238 -3.67 -13.41 0.89
CA LEU A 238 -4.03 -12.04 0.59
C LEU A 238 -2.77 -11.25 0.20
N ILE A 239 -2.77 -10.64 -0.97
CA ILE A 239 -1.68 -9.79 -1.42
C ILE A 239 -2.09 -8.33 -1.25
N LEU A 240 -1.35 -7.61 -0.42
CA LEU A 240 -1.50 -6.19 -0.16
C LEU A 240 -0.28 -5.42 -0.66
N SER A 241 -0.48 -4.32 -1.34
CA SER A 241 0.61 -3.50 -1.86
C SER A 241 0.37 -2.04 -1.47
N GLY A 242 1.16 -1.56 -0.50
CA GLY A 242 0.97 -0.26 0.14
C GLY A 242 1.75 0.86 -0.55
N GLY A 243 1.03 1.84 -1.09
CA GLY A 243 1.58 3.01 -1.74
C GLY A 243 0.65 4.21 -1.70
N LEU A 244 0.94 5.22 -2.50
CA LEU A 244 0.18 6.47 -2.62
C LEU A 244 0.01 6.83 -4.09
N THR A 245 -1.07 7.52 -4.43
CA THR A 245 -1.24 8.11 -5.76
C THR A 245 -0.79 9.57 -5.83
N ILE A 246 -0.55 10.19 -4.69
CA ILE A 246 0.18 11.46 -4.54
C ILE A 246 1.13 11.33 -3.35
N HIS A 247 2.43 11.59 -3.57
CA HIS A 247 3.46 11.64 -2.53
C HIS A 247 4.47 12.73 -2.86
N THR A 248 4.21 13.95 -2.43
CA THR A 248 5.07 15.11 -2.62
C THR A 248 5.13 15.96 -1.36
N PHE A 249 6.31 16.43 -1.00
CA PHE A 249 6.55 17.42 0.06
C PHE A 249 6.93 18.79 -0.51
N GLU A 250 7.07 18.88 -1.84
CA GLU A 250 7.42 20.14 -2.51
C GLU A 250 6.21 21.07 -2.61
N ASN A 251 4.99 20.52 -2.76
CA ASN A 251 3.76 21.26 -2.84
C ASN A 251 2.61 20.57 -2.09
N PHE A 252 2.36 20.97 -0.86
CA PHE A 252 1.27 20.43 -0.04
C PHE A 252 -0.14 20.73 -0.57
N GLN A 253 -0.32 21.67 -1.47
CA GLN A 253 -1.62 21.95 -2.10
C GLN A 253 -2.09 20.77 -2.95
N GLU A 254 -1.17 19.96 -3.50
CA GLU A 254 -1.50 18.80 -4.31
C GLU A 254 -2.20 17.67 -3.51
N TRP A 255 -2.09 17.71 -2.19
CA TRP A 255 -2.76 16.73 -1.32
C TRP A 255 -4.25 16.97 -1.11
N LYS A 256 -4.76 18.15 -1.48
CA LYS A 256 -6.17 18.51 -1.33
C LYS A 256 -6.79 18.66 -2.70
N PHE A 257 -7.90 17.96 -2.94
CA PHE A 257 -8.58 18.01 -4.24
C PHE A 257 -8.87 19.43 -4.72
N ASP A 258 -9.41 20.29 -3.84
CA ASP A 258 -9.82 21.64 -4.21
C ASP A 258 -8.67 22.54 -4.64
N SER A 259 -7.48 22.35 -4.06
CA SER A 259 -6.27 23.16 -4.35
C SER A 259 -5.25 22.48 -5.25
N SER A 260 -5.45 21.20 -5.57
CA SER A 260 -4.56 20.45 -6.45
C SER A 260 -4.60 21.00 -7.89
N SER A 261 -3.46 20.96 -8.55
CA SER A 261 -3.34 21.39 -9.94
C SER A 261 -4.13 20.49 -10.90
N GLU A 262 -4.58 21.04 -12.01
CA GLU A 262 -5.33 20.28 -13.03
C GLU A 262 -4.49 19.13 -13.62
N GLU A 263 -3.16 19.29 -13.69
CA GLU A 263 -2.27 18.22 -14.15
C GLU A 263 -2.26 17.04 -13.17
N VAL A 264 -2.26 17.28 -11.86
CA VAL A 264 -2.33 16.20 -10.85
C VAL A 264 -3.72 15.59 -10.83
N LYS A 265 -4.79 16.36 -10.92
CA LYS A 265 -6.16 15.84 -11.05
C LYS A 265 -6.33 14.99 -12.32
N HIS A 266 -5.72 15.41 -13.44
CA HIS A 266 -5.71 14.60 -14.66
C HIS A 266 -4.94 13.30 -14.45
N PHE A 267 -3.75 13.35 -13.85
CA PHE A 267 -2.97 12.15 -13.51
C PHE A 267 -3.78 11.18 -12.64
N GLU A 268 -4.47 11.67 -11.62
CA GLU A 268 -5.33 10.87 -10.73
C GLU A 268 -6.48 10.18 -11.49
N ARG A 269 -7.11 10.87 -12.48
CA ARG A 269 -8.13 10.27 -13.35
C ARG A 269 -7.54 9.18 -14.25
N GLU A 270 -6.38 9.45 -14.83
CA GLU A 270 -5.70 8.48 -15.71
C GLU A 270 -5.24 7.23 -14.98
N ILE A 271 -4.94 7.28 -13.67
CA ILE A 271 -4.70 6.08 -12.86
C ILE A 271 -5.93 5.16 -12.91
N ILE A 272 -7.13 5.69 -12.71
CA ILE A 272 -8.37 4.92 -12.78
C ILE A 272 -8.58 4.37 -14.18
N ASN A 273 -8.48 5.20 -15.21
CA ASN A 273 -8.67 4.81 -16.60
C ASN A 273 -7.71 3.69 -17.02
N ALA A 274 -6.43 3.82 -16.67
CA ALA A 274 -5.42 2.81 -16.95
C ALA A 274 -5.67 1.50 -16.19
N SER A 275 -6.07 1.59 -14.92
CA SER A 275 -6.33 0.41 -14.07
C SER A 275 -7.57 -0.36 -14.50
N MET A 276 -8.59 0.32 -15.01
CA MET A 276 -9.87 -0.26 -15.45
C MET A 276 -9.82 -0.85 -16.87
N GLU A 277 -8.70 -0.73 -17.58
CA GLU A 277 -8.54 -1.31 -18.91
C GLU A 277 -8.73 -2.84 -18.86
N GLU A 278 -9.59 -3.37 -19.72
CA GLU A 278 -9.95 -4.78 -19.72
C GLU A 278 -8.79 -5.69 -20.18
N SER A 279 -8.12 -5.28 -21.25
CA SER A 279 -6.95 -6.02 -21.75
C SER A 279 -5.77 -5.84 -20.79
N THR A 280 -5.29 -6.96 -20.22
CA THR A 280 -4.14 -6.94 -19.29
C THR A 280 -2.88 -6.31 -19.91
N SER A 281 -2.57 -6.62 -21.16
CA SER A 281 -1.40 -6.05 -21.84
C SER A 281 -1.55 -4.55 -22.06
N GLU A 282 -2.73 -4.11 -22.44
CA GLU A 282 -3.02 -2.69 -22.66
C GLU A 282 -3.09 -1.92 -21.33
N ARG A 283 -3.64 -2.54 -20.29
CA ARG A 283 -3.60 -2.03 -18.92
C ARG A 283 -2.18 -1.74 -18.48
N PHE A 284 -1.27 -2.71 -18.62
CA PHE A 284 0.13 -2.52 -18.24
C PHE A 284 0.79 -1.42 -19.06
N ARG A 285 0.54 -1.36 -20.37
CA ARG A 285 1.06 -0.30 -21.23
C ARG A 285 0.59 1.07 -20.74
N LYS A 286 -0.72 1.24 -20.54
CA LYS A 286 -1.30 2.51 -20.05
C LYS A 286 -0.78 2.88 -18.66
N MET A 287 -0.70 1.94 -17.73
CA MET A 287 -0.16 2.18 -16.40
C MET A 287 1.31 2.63 -16.44
N ILE A 288 2.15 2.00 -17.27
CA ILE A 288 3.55 2.40 -17.46
C ILE A 288 3.63 3.82 -18.05
N ASP A 289 2.76 4.14 -19.00
CA ASP A 289 2.73 5.45 -19.65
C ASP A 289 2.27 6.59 -18.73
N LEU A 290 1.63 6.31 -17.57
CA LEU A 290 1.28 7.32 -16.56
C LEU A 290 2.48 8.17 -16.13
N LYS A 291 3.69 7.60 -16.10
CA LYS A 291 4.93 8.33 -15.77
C LYS A 291 5.28 9.46 -16.74
N ARG A 292 4.68 9.49 -17.94
CA ARG A 292 4.87 10.53 -18.95
C ARG A 292 3.94 11.72 -18.77
N LEU A 293 2.92 11.60 -17.93
CA LEU A 293 1.98 12.69 -17.68
C LEU A 293 2.65 13.80 -16.85
N LYS A 294 2.35 15.04 -17.17
CA LYS A 294 2.91 16.21 -16.46
C LYS A 294 2.61 16.17 -14.96
N GLY A 295 1.42 15.68 -14.58
CA GLY A 295 1.01 15.55 -13.19
C GLY A 295 1.82 14.51 -12.40
N PHE A 296 2.43 13.52 -13.06
CA PHE A 296 3.19 12.48 -12.39
C PHE A 296 4.33 13.05 -11.53
N ARG A 297 5.20 13.89 -12.08
CA ARG A 297 6.34 14.46 -11.33
C ARG A 297 5.94 15.49 -10.28
N LYS A 298 4.78 16.13 -10.43
CA LYS A 298 4.21 16.98 -9.38
C LYS A 298 3.68 16.15 -8.21
N ALA A 299 3.05 15.00 -8.52
CA ALA A 299 2.55 14.07 -7.53
C ALA A 299 3.66 13.22 -6.90
N HIS A 300 4.68 12.88 -7.66
CA HIS A 300 5.77 11.99 -7.28
C HIS A 300 7.12 12.56 -7.75
N PRO A 301 7.82 13.38 -6.93
CA PRO A 301 9.21 13.77 -7.20
C PRO A 301 10.11 12.54 -7.35
N ARG A 302 9.82 11.46 -6.60
CA ARG A 302 10.40 10.13 -6.72
C ARG A 302 9.29 9.08 -6.90
N GLU A 303 9.57 7.97 -7.58
CA GLU A 303 8.60 6.94 -7.96
C GLU A 303 8.19 5.98 -6.84
N ASP A 304 8.97 5.85 -5.81
CA ASP A 304 8.88 4.83 -4.75
C ASP A 304 7.45 4.56 -4.27
N HIS A 305 6.72 5.59 -3.91
CA HIS A 305 5.35 5.45 -3.40
C HIS A 305 4.30 5.13 -4.47
N PHE A 306 4.64 5.27 -5.75
CA PHE A 306 3.77 4.87 -6.84
C PHE A 306 4.01 3.42 -7.31
N ILE A 307 5.23 2.90 -7.11
CA ILE A 307 5.61 1.53 -7.55
C ILE A 307 4.68 0.44 -7.05
N PRO A 308 4.17 0.45 -5.80
CA PRO A 308 3.31 -0.62 -5.30
C PRO A 308 2.06 -0.89 -6.16
N ILE A 309 1.55 0.11 -6.90
CA ILE A 309 0.39 -0.12 -7.79
C ILE A 309 0.69 -1.11 -8.92
N TYR A 310 1.93 -1.10 -9.44
CA TYR A 310 2.36 -2.02 -10.48
C TYR A 310 2.45 -3.46 -9.98
N ILE A 311 2.90 -3.64 -8.72
CA ILE A 311 2.94 -4.96 -8.08
C ILE A 311 1.53 -5.51 -7.91
N ALA A 312 0.59 -4.70 -7.38
CA ALA A 312 -0.80 -5.13 -7.23
C ALA A 312 -1.45 -5.48 -8.57
N ALA A 313 -1.23 -4.65 -9.60
CA ALA A 313 -1.74 -4.92 -10.95
C ALA A 313 -1.15 -6.20 -11.55
N GLY A 314 0.15 -6.45 -11.35
CA GLY A 314 0.82 -7.69 -11.74
C GLY A 314 0.26 -8.90 -11.01
N ALA A 315 0.09 -8.82 -9.70
CA ALA A 315 -0.45 -9.90 -8.87
C ALA A 315 -1.91 -10.26 -9.22
N GLY A 316 -2.69 -9.29 -9.70
CA GLY A 316 -4.07 -9.51 -10.13
C GLY A 316 -4.24 -9.76 -11.64
N SER A 317 -3.17 -10.03 -12.39
CA SER A 317 -3.21 -10.09 -13.85
C SER A 317 -3.51 -11.45 -14.44
N ASP A 318 -3.50 -12.49 -13.63
CA ASP A 318 -3.71 -13.87 -14.08
C ASP A 318 -5.16 -14.15 -14.48
N GLN A 319 -6.12 -13.49 -13.85
CA GLN A 319 -7.55 -13.56 -14.21
C GLN A 319 -8.36 -12.46 -13.52
N GLY A 320 -9.58 -12.24 -13.99
CA GLY A 320 -10.56 -11.36 -13.38
C GLY A 320 -10.45 -9.90 -13.82
N SER A 321 -11.34 -9.10 -13.26
CA SER A 321 -11.49 -7.67 -13.56
C SER A 321 -10.79 -6.79 -12.52
N THR A 322 -10.80 -5.49 -12.76
CA THR A 322 -10.36 -4.48 -11.78
C THR A 322 -11.57 -3.79 -11.16
N THR A 323 -11.51 -3.51 -9.88
CA THR A 323 -12.56 -2.75 -9.17
C THR A 323 -11.93 -1.62 -8.37
N ILE A 324 -12.41 -0.40 -8.54
CA ILE A 324 -12.05 0.75 -7.71
C ILE A 324 -12.86 0.65 -6.40
N ILE A 325 -12.18 0.47 -5.28
CA ILE A 325 -12.82 0.37 -3.97
C ILE A 325 -13.02 1.76 -3.36
N SER A 326 -11.98 2.60 -3.41
CA SER A 326 -12.02 3.96 -2.90
C SER A 326 -11.28 4.89 -3.87
N ASP A 327 -11.85 6.08 -4.10
CA ASP A 327 -11.30 7.14 -4.94
C ASP A 327 -10.96 8.39 -4.11
N ILE A 328 -10.46 8.21 -2.91
CA ILE A 328 -9.97 9.31 -2.10
C ILE A 328 -8.76 9.94 -2.79
N HIS A 329 -8.76 11.25 -2.97
CA HIS A 329 -7.71 11.99 -3.66
C HIS A 329 -6.32 11.74 -3.03
N GLY A 330 -5.35 11.36 -3.84
CA GLY A 330 -4.01 10.96 -3.40
C GLY A 330 -3.91 9.57 -2.77
N CYS A 331 -5.03 8.81 -2.69
CA CYS A 331 -5.16 7.67 -1.81
C CYS A 331 -6.09 6.59 -2.35
N LYS A 332 -6.08 6.36 -3.63
CA LYS A 332 -6.96 5.37 -4.25
C LYS A 332 -6.70 3.97 -3.72
N THR A 333 -7.77 3.19 -3.59
CA THR A 333 -7.68 1.76 -3.31
C THR A 333 -8.30 0.98 -4.45
N ILE A 334 -7.54 0.05 -5.01
CA ILE A 334 -7.88 -0.68 -6.22
C ILE A 334 -7.70 -2.18 -5.98
N ALA A 335 -8.70 -2.97 -6.32
CA ALA A 335 -8.66 -4.43 -6.34
C ALA A 335 -8.42 -4.91 -7.77
N PHE A 336 -7.37 -5.70 -7.98
CA PHE A 336 -7.03 -6.31 -9.25
C PHE A 336 -7.28 -7.82 -9.21
N GLY A 337 -7.79 -8.40 -10.31
CA GLY A 337 -8.06 -9.82 -10.41
C GLY A 337 -9.29 -10.24 -9.59
N VAL A 338 -10.35 -9.46 -9.66
CA VAL A 338 -11.66 -9.75 -9.08
C VAL A 338 -12.38 -10.76 -9.97
N VAL A 339 -12.72 -11.97 -9.46
CA VAL A 339 -13.37 -13.09 -10.16
C VAL A 339 -14.69 -13.47 -9.55
#